data_a2d0e957c3cb191e95649aed79014ca9
#
_entry.id   a2d0e957c3cb191e95649aed79014ca9
#
_cell.length_a   1.000
_cell.length_b   1.000
_cell.length_c   1.000
_cell.angle_alpha   90.00
_cell.angle_beta   90.00
_cell.angle_gamma   90.00
#
_symmetry.space_group_name_H-M   'P 1'
#
loop_
_entity.id
_entity.type
_entity.pdbx_description
1 polymer ?
#
loop_
_entity_poly.entity_id
_entity_poly.type
_entity_poly.pdbx_seq_one_letter_code
_entity_poly.pdbx_strand_id
1 'polypeptide(L)'
;IETPGHSRAVILSLKNRYNKYKDIDPAKAEEFVVWDTKDTTNYISVQGYSDNVLNLAVPGTYRFVKRIIDELESMFNQAGVKLKTVHLGGDEVADGAWDNSPAIHEMMKKNGYTKIRQIEEYYIDQITEYLEAKGIKAGAWQEAAMKHPADFDKKVAKRIQSGRSNSRRS
;
A
#
# COMPACT_ATOMS: atom_id res chain seq x y z
N ILE A 1 -0.95 9.59 1.55
CA ILE A 1 0.10 8.68 1.04
C ILE A 1 -0.44 7.95 -0.19
N GLU A 2 0.40 7.67 -1.16
CA GLU A 2 -0.01 7.03 -2.41
C GLU A 2 0.54 5.59 -2.44
N THR A 3 -0.29 4.63 -2.03
CA THR A 3 0.08 3.21 -1.91
C THR A 3 -1.01 2.30 -2.46
N PRO A 4 -0.67 1.12 -2.97
CA PRO A 4 0.66 0.54 -3.19
C PRO A 4 1.35 1.02 -4.47
N GLY A 5 0.62 1.63 -5.40
CA GLY A 5 1.15 2.29 -6.60
C GLY A 5 2.00 3.51 -6.26
N HIS A 6 2.44 4.29 -7.24
CA HIS A 6 3.19 5.55 -7.07
C HIS A 6 4.36 5.52 -6.07
N SER A 7 4.87 4.32 -5.72
CA SER A 7 5.82 4.10 -4.64
C SER A 7 7.28 3.97 -5.11
N ARG A 8 7.58 4.29 -6.37
CA ARG A 8 8.92 4.08 -6.95
C ARG A 8 10.04 4.76 -6.15
N ALA A 9 9.87 6.03 -5.79
CA ALA A 9 10.87 6.79 -5.02
C ALA A 9 11.12 6.14 -3.65
N VAL A 10 10.07 5.66 -2.99
CA VAL A 10 10.14 4.91 -1.72
C VAL A 10 10.93 3.62 -1.92
N ILE A 11 10.56 2.81 -2.91
CA ILE A 11 11.20 1.51 -3.17
C ILE A 11 12.70 1.71 -3.44
N LEU A 12 13.08 2.67 -4.27
CA LEU A 12 14.48 2.97 -4.57
C LEU A 12 15.24 3.46 -3.33
N SER A 13 14.62 4.31 -2.53
CA SER A 13 15.23 4.79 -1.28
C SER A 13 15.47 3.65 -0.28
N LEU A 14 14.50 2.74 -0.14
CA LEU A 14 14.63 1.56 0.73
C LEU A 14 15.63 0.54 0.18
N LYS A 15 15.71 0.33 -1.14
CA LYS A 15 16.76 -0.48 -1.78
C LYS A 15 18.17 0.06 -1.48
N ASN A 16 18.35 1.38 -1.53
CA ASN A 16 19.62 2.00 -1.16
C ASN A 16 19.98 1.73 0.30
N ARG A 17 19.00 1.80 1.22
CA ARG A 17 19.22 1.45 2.64
C ARG A 17 19.53 -0.02 2.83
N TYR A 18 18.77 -0.90 2.18
CA TYR A 18 19.04 -2.34 2.17
C TYR A 18 20.48 -2.63 1.74
N ASN A 19 20.91 -2.08 0.60
CA ASN A 19 22.26 -2.28 0.06
C ASN A 19 23.37 -1.78 1.01
N LYS A 20 23.09 -0.74 1.79
CA LYS A 20 24.03 -0.24 2.80
C LYS A 20 24.24 -1.23 3.96
N TYR A 21 23.21 -1.98 4.33
CA TYR A 21 23.23 -2.83 5.51
C TYR A 21 23.36 -4.33 5.22
N LYS A 22 23.02 -4.81 4.04
CA LYS A 22 22.91 -6.24 3.72
C LYS A 22 24.15 -7.08 4.05
N ASP A 23 25.35 -6.49 3.95
CA ASP A 23 26.61 -7.17 4.20
C ASP A 23 27.17 -6.90 5.61
N ILE A 24 26.60 -5.93 6.34
CA ILE A 24 27.07 -5.47 7.66
C ILE A 24 26.10 -5.95 8.76
N ASP A 25 24.83 -5.79 8.54
CA ASP A 25 23.73 -6.14 9.45
C ASP A 25 22.53 -6.62 8.62
N PRO A 26 22.51 -7.90 8.23
CA PRO A 26 21.42 -8.45 7.41
C PRO A 26 20.03 -8.33 8.05
N ALA A 27 19.95 -8.44 9.38
CA ALA A 27 18.68 -8.31 10.09
C ALA A 27 18.10 -6.90 9.92
N LYS A 28 18.94 -5.87 10.04
CA LYS A 28 18.55 -4.49 9.80
C LYS A 28 18.23 -4.24 8.31
N ALA A 29 18.93 -4.88 7.40
CA ALA A 29 18.65 -4.77 5.98
C ALA A 29 17.21 -5.24 5.66
N GLU A 30 16.79 -6.37 6.23
CA GLU A 30 15.44 -6.92 6.04
C GLU A 30 14.31 -5.97 6.50
N GLU A 31 14.57 -5.03 7.38
CA GLU A 31 13.58 -4.02 7.78
C GLU A 31 13.16 -3.12 6.61
N PHE A 32 14.02 -2.96 5.62
CA PHE A 32 13.79 -2.09 4.46
C PHE A 32 13.16 -2.80 3.26
N VAL A 33 12.98 -4.13 3.33
CA VAL A 33 12.45 -4.92 2.20
C VAL A 33 10.94 -4.72 2.07
N VAL A 34 10.53 -4.11 0.96
CA VAL A 34 9.12 -3.89 0.57
C VAL A 34 8.84 -4.45 -0.84
N TRP A 35 9.75 -5.27 -1.34
CA TRP A 35 9.68 -5.96 -2.63
C TRP A 35 9.96 -7.46 -2.43
N ASP A 36 9.49 -8.28 -3.34
CA ASP A 36 9.89 -9.68 -3.38
C ASP A 36 11.19 -9.81 -4.20
N THR A 37 12.24 -10.33 -3.57
CA THR A 37 13.56 -10.48 -4.20
C THR A 37 13.60 -11.53 -5.32
N LYS A 38 12.57 -12.36 -5.41
CA LYS A 38 12.41 -13.42 -6.41
C LYS A 38 11.39 -13.07 -7.49
N ASP A 39 10.79 -11.87 -7.40
CA ASP A 39 9.80 -11.42 -8.36
C ASP A 39 10.46 -11.13 -9.72
N THR A 40 9.97 -11.79 -10.75
CA THR A 40 10.40 -11.60 -12.15
C THR A 40 9.31 -10.95 -13.00
N THR A 41 8.33 -10.33 -12.36
CA THR A 41 7.22 -9.65 -13.04
C THR A 41 7.75 -8.54 -13.93
N ASN A 42 7.21 -8.49 -15.14
CA ASN A 42 7.46 -7.41 -16.08
C ASN A 42 6.13 -6.72 -16.39
N TYR A 43 6.00 -5.48 -15.96
CA TYR A 43 4.81 -4.65 -16.20
C TYR A 43 5.23 -3.21 -16.55
N ILE A 44 4.31 -2.44 -17.08
CA ILE A 44 4.50 -0.99 -17.29
C ILE A 44 3.29 -0.28 -16.70
N SER A 45 3.53 0.60 -15.73
CA SER A 45 2.50 1.46 -15.15
C SER A 45 2.11 2.58 -16.12
N VAL A 46 0.99 3.25 -15.85
CA VAL A 46 0.56 4.43 -16.62
C VAL A 46 1.57 5.57 -16.60
N GLN A 47 2.46 5.62 -15.58
CA GLN A 47 3.57 6.56 -15.50
C GLN A 47 4.83 6.10 -16.25
N GLY A 48 4.79 4.93 -16.92
CA GLY A 48 5.92 4.37 -17.66
C GLY A 48 7.00 3.69 -16.81
N TYR A 49 6.69 3.28 -15.59
CA TYR A 49 7.62 2.57 -14.69
C TYR A 49 7.26 1.09 -14.55
N SER A 50 8.27 0.26 -14.34
CA SER A 50 8.16 -1.19 -14.09
C SER A 50 8.50 -1.59 -12.64
N ASP A 51 8.72 -0.61 -11.76
CA ASP A 51 9.23 -0.81 -10.39
C ASP A 51 8.59 0.13 -9.36
N ASN A 52 7.34 0.53 -9.60
CA ASN A 52 6.66 1.56 -8.81
C ASN A 52 5.61 1.03 -7.81
N VAL A 53 5.42 -0.29 -7.70
CA VAL A 53 4.38 -0.88 -6.85
C VAL A 53 5.01 -1.65 -5.69
N LEU A 54 4.55 -1.37 -4.45
CA LEU A 54 4.94 -2.13 -3.26
C LEU A 54 4.43 -3.57 -3.34
N ASN A 55 5.22 -4.55 -2.90
CA ASN A 55 4.75 -5.93 -2.85
C ASN A 55 3.90 -6.15 -1.59
N LEU A 56 2.63 -6.48 -1.78
CA LEU A 56 1.64 -6.61 -0.71
C LEU A 56 1.71 -7.94 0.06
N ALA A 57 2.53 -8.90 -0.36
CA ALA A 57 2.79 -10.13 0.39
C ALA A 57 4.01 -10.01 1.33
N VAL A 58 4.77 -8.91 1.22
CA VAL A 58 5.98 -8.71 2.03
C VAL A 58 5.64 -7.96 3.31
N PRO A 59 5.96 -8.53 4.50
CA PRO A 59 5.64 -7.89 5.79
C PRO A 59 6.23 -6.49 5.97
N GLY A 60 7.37 -6.20 5.33
CA GLY A 60 8.00 -4.88 5.34
C GLY A 60 7.12 -3.77 4.78
N THR A 61 6.27 -4.07 3.79
CA THR A 61 5.31 -3.12 3.25
C THR A 61 4.36 -2.59 4.34
N TYR A 62 3.81 -3.48 5.15
CA TYR A 62 2.91 -3.10 6.25
C TYR A 62 3.64 -2.33 7.34
N ARG A 63 4.84 -2.78 7.74
CA ARG A 63 5.68 -2.05 8.72
C ARG A 63 5.97 -0.63 8.24
N PHE A 64 6.37 -0.49 6.99
CA PHE A 64 6.69 0.80 6.39
C PHE A 64 5.48 1.75 6.39
N VAL A 65 4.32 1.29 5.89
CA VAL A 65 3.11 2.13 5.81
C VAL A 65 2.61 2.51 7.21
N LYS A 66 2.58 1.56 8.15
CA LYS A 66 2.23 1.83 9.55
C LYS A 66 3.18 2.85 10.19
N ARG A 67 4.49 2.75 9.93
CA ARG A 67 5.47 3.72 10.42
C ARG A 67 5.23 5.13 9.87
N ILE A 68 4.89 5.27 8.58
CA ILE A 68 4.52 6.57 8.00
C ILE A 68 3.29 7.15 8.72
N ILE A 69 2.28 6.33 9.00
CA ILE A 69 1.08 6.77 9.73
C ILE A 69 1.45 7.26 11.14
N ASP A 70 2.30 6.52 11.86
CA ASP A 70 2.76 6.90 13.20
C ASP A 70 3.53 8.22 13.20
N GLU A 71 4.40 8.43 12.23
CA GLU A 71 5.15 9.67 12.09
C GLU A 71 4.23 10.86 11.78
N LEU A 72 3.25 10.67 10.87
CA LEU A 72 2.25 11.70 10.58
C LEU A 72 1.45 12.07 11.83
N GLU A 73 0.96 11.06 12.58
CA GLU A 73 0.23 11.28 13.83
C GLU A 73 1.08 12.06 14.83
N SER A 74 2.35 11.67 14.99
CA SER A 74 3.30 12.36 15.86
C SER A 74 3.51 13.82 15.48
N MET A 75 3.70 14.10 14.19
CA MET A 75 3.87 15.47 13.67
C MET A 75 2.62 16.32 13.92
N PHE A 76 1.43 15.78 13.70
CA PHE A 76 0.17 16.47 13.97
C PHE A 76 0.00 16.77 15.47
N ASN A 77 0.30 15.80 16.33
CA ASN A 77 0.24 15.95 17.78
C ASN A 77 1.23 17.01 18.28
N GLN A 78 2.45 17.05 17.73
CA GLN A 78 3.45 18.09 18.06
C GLN A 78 2.97 19.49 17.65
N ALA A 79 2.19 19.59 16.56
CA ALA A 79 1.57 20.84 16.13
C ALA A 79 0.30 21.20 16.91
N GLY A 80 -0.12 20.40 17.90
CA GLY A 80 -1.35 20.63 18.67
C GLY A 80 -2.64 20.34 17.88
N VAL A 81 -2.54 19.61 16.77
CA VAL A 81 -3.67 19.30 15.87
C VAL A 81 -3.89 17.80 15.82
N LYS A 82 -5.14 17.36 15.92
CA LYS A 82 -5.46 15.92 15.78
C LYS A 82 -5.48 15.50 14.31
N LEU A 83 -4.72 14.47 13.96
CA LEU A 83 -4.83 13.80 12.67
C LEU A 83 -6.18 13.08 12.57
N LYS A 84 -7.04 13.49 11.65
CA LYS A 84 -8.42 12.98 11.54
C LYS A 84 -8.58 11.94 10.43
N THR A 85 -7.82 12.09 9.34
CA THR A 85 -7.95 11.24 8.16
C THR A 85 -6.59 11.07 7.50
N VAL A 86 -6.30 9.84 7.07
CA VAL A 86 -5.15 9.53 6.19
C VAL A 86 -5.70 8.97 4.88
N HIS A 87 -5.32 9.60 3.77
CA HIS A 87 -5.64 9.11 2.44
C HIS A 87 -4.56 8.12 2.00
N LEU A 88 -4.98 6.92 1.60
CA LEU A 88 -4.10 5.78 1.29
C LEU A 88 -3.68 5.71 -0.20
N GLY A 89 -4.29 6.51 -1.07
CA GLY A 89 -4.11 6.38 -2.51
C GLY A 89 -4.97 5.25 -3.09
N GLY A 90 -4.33 4.24 -3.64
CA GLY A 90 -4.99 3.03 -4.17
C GLY A 90 -5.44 3.16 -5.63
N ASP A 91 -4.99 4.21 -6.32
CA ASP A 91 -5.19 4.44 -7.74
C ASP A 91 -4.02 3.88 -8.56
N GLU A 92 -4.30 3.67 -9.84
CA GLU A 92 -3.32 3.35 -10.89
C GLU A 92 -2.34 2.22 -10.53
N VAL A 93 -2.77 1.26 -9.72
CA VAL A 93 -2.01 0.02 -9.51
C VAL A 93 -1.92 -0.71 -10.84
N ALA A 94 -0.69 -0.88 -11.34
CA ALA A 94 -0.47 -1.42 -12.66
C ALA A 94 -1.00 -2.86 -12.78
N ASP A 95 -1.72 -3.14 -13.87
CA ASP A 95 -2.14 -4.50 -14.17
C ASP A 95 -0.93 -5.40 -14.36
N GLY A 96 -0.99 -6.59 -13.78
CA GLY A 96 0.10 -7.55 -13.83
C GLY A 96 1.30 -7.25 -12.92
N ALA A 97 1.21 -6.23 -12.04
CA ALA A 97 2.34 -5.79 -11.20
C ALA A 97 2.96 -6.88 -10.32
N TRP A 98 2.27 -8.00 -10.09
CA TRP A 98 2.72 -9.10 -9.22
C TRP A 98 2.58 -10.49 -9.86
N ASP A 99 2.36 -10.56 -11.18
CA ASP A 99 2.01 -11.81 -11.87
C ASP A 99 3.05 -12.94 -11.69
N ASN A 100 4.31 -12.61 -11.53
CA ASN A 100 5.40 -13.58 -11.33
C ASN A 100 6.07 -13.45 -9.93
N SER A 101 5.37 -12.85 -8.95
CA SER A 101 5.89 -12.77 -7.58
C SER A 101 5.59 -14.05 -6.80
N PRO A 102 6.60 -14.86 -6.43
CA PRO A 102 6.42 -16.04 -5.59
C PRO A 102 5.76 -15.73 -4.25
N ALA A 103 6.09 -14.59 -3.62
CA ALA A 103 5.50 -14.19 -2.35
C ALA A 103 3.98 -13.93 -2.47
N ILE A 104 3.55 -13.30 -3.56
CA ILE A 104 2.12 -13.08 -3.86
C ILE A 104 1.41 -14.41 -4.09
N HIS A 105 1.99 -15.32 -4.88
CA HIS A 105 1.40 -16.63 -5.15
C HIS A 105 1.28 -17.48 -3.87
N GLU A 106 2.28 -17.45 -3.00
CA GLU A 106 2.24 -18.12 -1.71
C GLU A 106 1.15 -17.57 -0.82
N MET A 107 1.02 -16.24 -0.74
CA MET A 107 -0.03 -15.57 0.01
C MET A 107 -1.42 -15.94 -0.52
N MET A 108 -1.60 -15.95 -1.85
CA MET A 108 -2.86 -16.38 -2.48
C MET A 108 -3.21 -17.82 -2.09
N LYS A 109 -2.26 -18.73 -2.22
CA LYS A 109 -2.45 -20.15 -1.87
C LYS A 109 -2.81 -20.34 -0.40
N LYS A 110 -2.08 -19.68 0.49
CA LYS A 110 -2.31 -19.74 1.95
C LYS A 110 -3.69 -19.26 2.37
N ASN A 111 -4.22 -18.23 1.71
CA ASN A 111 -5.49 -17.63 2.06
C ASN A 111 -6.67 -18.10 1.18
N GLY A 112 -6.43 -19.01 0.22
CA GLY A 112 -7.45 -19.48 -0.71
C GLY A 112 -7.92 -18.40 -1.70
N TYR A 113 -7.07 -17.41 -1.98
CA TYR A 113 -7.37 -16.34 -2.93
C TYR A 113 -7.23 -16.84 -4.37
N THR A 114 -8.18 -16.45 -5.21
CA THR A 114 -8.22 -16.82 -6.64
C THR A 114 -7.96 -15.64 -7.57
N LYS A 115 -7.95 -14.42 -7.03
CA LYS A 115 -7.70 -13.19 -7.77
C LYS A 115 -6.73 -12.29 -7.01
N ILE A 116 -5.81 -11.65 -7.71
CA ILE A 116 -4.85 -10.68 -7.13
C ILE A 116 -5.56 -9.55 -6.39
N ARG A 117 -6.72 -9.12 -6.89
CA ARG A 117 -7.58 -8.12 -6.23
C ARG A 117 -7.84 -8.42 -4.75
N GLN A 118 -7.96 -9.68 -4.35
CA GLN A 118 -8.20 -10.06 -2.94
C GLN A 118 -7.00 -9.74 -2.04
N ILE A 119 -5.79 -9.61 -2.60
CA ILE A 119 -4.60 -9.16 -1.86
C ILE A 119 -4.65 -7.64 -1.65
N GLU A 120 -5.11 -6.89 -2.65
CA GLU A 120 -5.34 -5.44 -2.50
C GLU A 120 -6.39 -5.16 -1.42
N GLU A 121 -7.49 -5.91 -1.43
CA GLU A 121 -8.53 -5.86 -0.39
C GLU A 121 -7.97 -6.16 0.99
N TYR A 122 -7.17 -7.22 1.11
CA TYR A 122 -6.50 -7.58 2.37
C TYR A 122 -5.60 -6.44 2.85
N TYR A 123 -4.82 -5.83 1.95
CA TYR A 123 -3.97 -4.70 2.29
C TYR A 123 -4.78 -3.51 2.82
N ILE A 124 -5.84 -3.13 2.13
CA ILE A 124 -6.74 -2.05 2.56
C ILE A 124 -7.35 -2.38 3.93
N ASP A 125 -7.83 -3.61 4.14
CA ASP A 125 -8.38 -4.07 5.42
C ASP A 125 -7.35 -3.89 6.55
N GLN A 126 -6.12 -4.37 6.36
CA GLN A 126 -5.06 -4.30 7.39
C GLN A 126 -4.65 -2.87 7.76
N ILE A 127 -4.60 -1.97 6.77
CA ILE A 127 -4.21 -0.58 7.03
C ILE A 127 -5.38 0.21 7.60
N THR A 128 -6.61 -0.04 7.16
CA THR A 128 -7.80 0.62 7.73
C THR A 128 -8.05 0.18 9.16
N GLU A 129 -7.88 -1.10 9.51
CA GLU A 129 -7.94 -1.57 10.90
C GLU A 129 -6.91 -0.85 11.79
N TYR A 130 -5.70 -0.67 11.29
CA TYR A 130 -4.65 0.06 12.01
C TYR A 130 -5.02 1.53 12.26
N LEU A 131 -5.61 2.21 11.28
CA LEU A 131 -6.09 3.58 11.40
C LEU A 131 -7.28 3.68 12.36
N GLU A 132 -8.25 2.76 12.26
CA GLU A 132 -9.41 2.70 13.14
C GLU A 132 -9.01 2.54 14.61
N ALA A 133 -8.03 1.68 14.91
CA ALA A 133 -7.49 1.50 16.27
C ALA A 133 -6.91 2.80 16.86
N LYS A 134 -6.49 3.75 16.01
CA LYS A 134 -5.99 5.08 16.39
C LYS A 134 -7.08 6.17 16.37
N GLY A 135 -8.30 5.83 15.99
CA GLY A 135 -9.41 6.77 15.81
C GLY A 135 -9.19 7.72 14.62
N ILE A 136 -8.45 7.26 13.61
CA ILE A 136 -8.16 7.97 12.36
C ILE A 136 -8.99 7.34 11.24
N LYS A 137 -9.62 8.15 10.41
CA LYS A 137 -10.38 7.68 9.26
C LYS A 137 -9.46 7.37 8.08
N ALA A 138 -9.78 6.35 7.30
CA ALA A 138 -9.15 6.08 6.02
C ALA A 138 -9.87 6.83 4.89
N GLY A 139 -9.09 7.38 3.95
CA GLY A 139 -9.54 7.83 2.65
C GLY A 139 -8.78 7.07 1.56
N ALA A 140 -9.35 6.93 0.38
CA ALA A 140 -8.67 6.37 -0.78
C ALA A 140 -9.33 6.84 -2.07
N TRP A 141 -8.64 6.67 -3.20
CA TRP A 141 -9.24 6.89 -4.50
C TRP A 141 -10.29 5.82 -4.81
N GLN A 142 -11.19 6.13 -5.71
CA GLN A 142 -12.27 5.21 -6.12
C GLN A 142 -11.74 3.84 -6.55
N GLU A 143 -10.60 3.79 -7.21
CA GLU A 143 -9.97 2.57 -7.72
C GLU A 143 -9.57 1.58 -6.62
N ALA A 144 -9.30 2.04 -5.41
CA ALA A 144 -9.09 1.16 -4.26
C ALA A 144 -10.30 0.24 -4.01
N ALA A 145 -11.53 0.70 -4.30
CA ALA A 145 -12.76 -0.07 -4.16
C ALA A 145 -13.26 -0.69 -5.47
N MET A 146 -12.83 -0.16 -6.63
CA MET A 146 -13.25 -0.68 -7.94
C MET A 146 -12.31 -0.21 -9.07
N LYS A 147 -11.84 -1.12 -9.90
CA LYS A 147 -11.21 -0.80 -11.20
C LYS A 147 -12.27 -0.57 -12.28
N HIS A 148 -13.38 -1.32 -12.24
CA HIS A 148 -14.51 -1.17 -13.13
C HIS A 148 -15.82 -1.18 -12.32
N PRO A 149 -16.93 -0.56 -12.82
CA PRO A 149 -18.21 -0.55 -12.10
C PRO A 149 -18.73 -1.94 -11.72
N ALA A 150 -18.40 -2.98 -12.52
CA ALA A 150 -18.75 -4.37 -12.22
C ALA A 150 -17.97 -4.99 -11.06
N ASP A 151 -16.81 -4.42 -10.70
CA ASP A 151 -15.90 -4.93 -9.67
C ASP A 151 -16.04 -4.20 -8.33
N PHE A 152 -17.11 -3.42 -8.17
CA PHE A 152 -17.31 -2.60 -6.99
C PHE A 152 -17.43 -3.44 -5.71
N ASP A 153 -16.45 -3.28 -4.82
CA ASP A 153 -16.46 -3.91 -3.51
C ASP A 153 -17.13 -3.03 -2.46
N LYS A 154 -18.35 -3.43 -2.09
CA LYS A 154 -19.14 -2.73 -1.07
C LYS A 154 -18.50 -2.78 0.32
N LYS A 155 -17.73 -3.83 0.62
CA LYS A 155 -17.07 -4.01 1.92
C LYS A 155 -15.92 -3.02 2.05
N VAL A 156 -15.05 -2.96 1.04
CA VAL A 156 -13.95 -1.98 0.98
C VAL A 156 -14.50 -0.55 0.98
N ALA A 157 -15.51 -0.27 0.15
CA ALA A 157 -16.12 1.06 0.07
C ALA A 157 -16.74 1.56 1.38
N LYS A 158 -17.21 0.67 2.25
CA LYS A 158 -17.71 1.04 3.59
C LYS A 158 -16.59 1.45 4.53
N ARG A 159 -15.38 0.88 4.39
CA ARG A 159 -14.24 1.15 5.26
C ARG A 159 -13.50 2.44 4.88
N ILE A 160 -13.48 2.76 3.60
CA ILE A 160 -12.82 3.96 3.09
C ILE A 160 -13.85 5.05 2.79
N GLN A 161 -13.56 6.27 3.21
CA GLN A 161 -14.28 7.45 2.76
C GLN A 161 -13.64 7.87 1.42
N SER A 162 -14.33 7.62 0.31
CA SER A 162 -13.84 8.07 -0.99
C SER A 162 -13.55 9.58 -0.92
N GLY A 163 -12.36 9.98 -1.38
CA GLY A 163 -11.91 11.37 -1.36
C GLY A 163 -12.67 12.33 -2.29
N ARG A 164 -13.95 12.07 -2.55
CA ARG A 164 -14.81 13.06 -3.20
C ARG A 164 -14.88 14.29 -2.31
N SER A 165 -14.04 15.27 -2.62
CA SER A 165 -14.24 16.62 -2.15
C SER A 165 -15.70 17.00 -2.41
N ASN A 166 -16.41 17.42 -1.37
CA ASN A 166 -17.68 18.13 -1.49
C ASN A 166 -17.47 19.48 -2.21
N SER A 167 -17.13 19.45 -3.49
CA SER A 167 -17.20 20.61 -4.38
C SER A 167 -18.58 20.66 -5.05
N ARG A 168 -19.61 20.60 -4.23
CA ARG A 168 -20.97 21.04 -4.62
C ARG A 168 -21.61 21.66 -3.40
N ARG A 169 -21.39 22.97 -3.23
CA ARG A 169 -22.34 23.95 -2.73
C ARG A 169 -21.67 25.31 -2.61
N SER A 170 -21.83 26.10 -3.63
CA SER A 170 -22.20 27.51 -3.55
C SER A 170 -22.71 27.91 -4.91
#